data_9412b764ed0f84fa19d345521f1e4259
#
_entry.id   9412b764ed0f84fa19d345521f1e4259
#
_cell.length_a   1.000
_cell.length_b   1.000
_cell.length_c   1.000
_cell.angle_alpha   90.00
_cell.angle_beta   90.00
_cell.angle_gamma   90.00
#
_symmetry.space_group_name_H-M   'P 1'
#
loop_
_entity.id
_entity.type
_entity.pdbx_description
1 polymer ?
#
loop_
_entity_poly.entity_id
_entity_poly.type
_entity_poly.pdbx_seq_one_letter_code
_entity_poly.pdbx_strand_id
1 'polypeptide(L)'
;MQYDVIRLNGMVLSYSQYGERDKRLVLLTAERGKITAFVHGVRRQNSQLQAATRPFAMGIFELRPSGGAYTLQNAEIKNYFDEFGRNMEAVSYGYYFLELAAYYSRENMDGRDLLNLLYVSLKALLRDEIPNPLVRMIYEVRAMTIAGEFPDVFHCSLCGKELSGRATFAAGRGQLFCEECKKLGQSGKQRQVPGGYSLGDAALYALQYMVGAPLNRLYTFILKEESFEELRRVLHAYKAVYLDKTFASLEVLKTILA
;
A
#
# COMPACT_ATOMS: atom_id res chain seq x y z
N MET A 1 -34.70 -13.24 -9.27
CA MET A 1 -34.32 -11.83 -9.52
C MET A 1 -33.11 -11.84 -10.43
N GLN A 2 -33.23 -11.23 -11.61
CA GLN A 2 -32.13 -11.11 -12.53
C GLN A 2 -31.35 -9.84 -12.08
N TYR A 3 -30.17 -10.02 -11.46
CA TYR A 3 -29.33 -8.89 -11.07
C TYR A 3 -28.67 -8.32 -12.32
N ASP A 4 -28.74 -7.01 -12.49
CA ASP A 4 -28.07 -6.30 -13.58
C ASP A 4 -26.54 -6.43 -13.46
N VAL A 5 -25.89 -6.49 -14.62
CA VAL A 5 -24.43 -6.46 -14.68
C VAL A 5 -23.95 -5.07 -14.28
N ILE A 6 -23.01 -5.01 -13.35
CA ILE A 6 -22.36 -3.76 -12.92
C ILE A 6 -20.95 -3.68 -13.50
N ARG A 7 -20.48 -2.45 -13.75
CA ARG A 7 -19.13 -2.17 -14.26
C ARG A 7 -18.32 -1.49 -13.17
N LEU A 8 -17.21 -2.10 -12.78
CA LEU A 8 -16.33 -1.57 -11.73
C LEU A 8 -14.92 -1.38 -12.30
N ASN A 9 -14.28 -0.25 -11.94
CA ASN A 9 -12.88 -0.03 -12.20
C ASN A 9 -12.06 -0.73 -11.12
N GLY A 10 -11.08 -1.55 -11.50
CA GLY A 10 -10.33 -2.31 -10.50
C GLY A 10 -9.06 -2.94 -11.02
N MET A 11 -8.40 -3.64 -10.11
CA MET A 11 -7.20 -4.43 -10.35
C MET A 11 -7.32 -5.80 -9.70
N VAL A 12 -6.86 -6.84 -10.40
CA VAL A 12 -6.75 -8.19 -9.83
C VAL A 12 -5.59 -8.21 -8.83
N LEU A 13 -5.89 -8.43 -7.54
CA LEU A 13 -4.90 -8.56 -6.49
C LEU A 13 -4.34 -9.98 -6.40
N SER A 14 -5.22 -10.96 -6.47
CA SER A 14 -4.83 -12.38 -6.44
C SER A 14 -5.90 -13.27 -7.07
N TYR A 15 -5.53 -14.51 -7.33
CA TYR A 15 -6.47 -15.55 -7.71
C TYR A 15 -6.15 -16.87 -7.01
N SER A 16 -7.17 -17.72 -6.91
CA SER A 16 -7.03 -19.13 -6.53
C SER A 16 -7.82 -20.01 -7.49
N GLN A 17 -7.46 -21.28 -7.58
CA GLN A 17 -8.25 -22.24 -8.32
C GLN A 17 -9.56 -22.51 -7.58
N TYR A 18 -10.64 -22.64 -8.31
CA TYR A 18 -11.96 -23.00 -7.79
C TYR A 18 -12.54 -24.11 -8.69
N GLY A 19 -12.65 -25.31 -8.14
CA GLY A 19 -12.97 -26.49 -8.96
C GLY A 19 -11.92 -26.77 -10.07
N GLU A 20 -12.32 -27.51 -11.09
CA GLU A 20 -11.39 -27.95 -12.17
C GLU A 20 -11.11 -26.85 -13.20
N ARG A 21 -12.07 -25.99 -13.50
CA ARG A 21 -12.02 -25.08 -14.66
C ARG A 21 -12.21 -23.61 -14.32
N ASP A 22 -12.49 -23.29 -13.07
CA ASP A 22 -12.86 -21.97 -12.61
C ASP A 22 -11.72 -21.33 -11.79
N LYS A 23 -11.81 -20.02 -11.61
CA LYS A 23 -10.95 -19.24 -10.71
C LYS A 23 -11.81 -18.41 -9.77
N ARG A 24 -11.33 -18.24 -8.55
CA ARG A 24 -11.78 -17.21 -7.62
C ARG A 24 -10.78 -16.07 -7.64
N LEU A 25 -11.24 -14.87 -7.91
CA LEU A 25 -10.43 -13.64 -7.93
C LEU A 25 -10.69 -12.82 -6.68
N VAL A 26 -9.65 -12.13 -6.22
CA VAL A 26 -9.76 -10.99 -5.32
C VAL A 26 -9.43 -9.74 -6.12
N LEU A 27 -10.36 -8.81 -6.18
CA LEU A 27 -10.22 -7.54 -6.90
C LEU A 27 -10.24 -6.39 -5.89
N LEU A 28 -9.39 -5.40 -6.08
CA LEU A 28 -9.58 -4.06 -5.51
C LEU A 28 -10.29 -3.21 -6.54
N THR A 29 -11.44 -2.66 -6.17
CA THR A 29 -12.24 -1.81 -7.06
C THR A 29 -12.39 -0.41 -6.48
N ALA A 30 -12.50 0.59 -7.36
CA ALA A 30 -12.68 1.98 -6.95
C ALA A 30 -14.00 2.18 -6.19
N GLU A 31 -15.07 1.55 -6.67
CA GLU A 31 -16.44 1.84 -6.22
C GLU A 31 -16.90 1.00 -5.03
N ARG A 32 -16.28 -0.19 -4.82
CA ARG A 32 -16.72 -1.17 -3.82
C ARG A 32 -15.59 -1.76 -2.98
N GLY A 33 -14.37 -1.20 -3.09
CA GLY A 33 -13.20 -1.70 -2.37
C GLY A 33 -12.86 -3.12 -2.78
N LYS A 34 -12.53 -3.97 -1.81
CA LYS A 34 -12.17 -5.37 -2.05
C LYS A 34 -13.42 -6.20 -2.32
N ILE A 35 -13.42 -6.94 -3.42
CA ILE A 35 -14.48 -7.87 -3.75
C ILE A 35 -13.94 -9.25 -4.14
N THR A 36 -14.77 -10.26 -4.00
CA THR A 36 -14.52 -11.60 -4.52
C THR A 36 -15.35 -11.83 -5.77
N ALA A 37 -14.71 -12.31 -6.86
CA ALA A 37 -15.41 -12.65 -8.09
C ALA A 37 -15.01 -14.07 -8.56
N PHE A 38 -16.00 -14.83 -9.03
CA PHE A 38 -15.80 -16.14 -9.65
C PHE A 38 -15.78 -16.01 -11.16
N VAL A 39 -14.90 -16.77 -11.81
CA VAL A 39 -14.77 -16.78 -13.27
C VAL A 39 -14.90 -18.20 -13.75
N HIS A 40 -16.03 -18.50 -14.42
CA HIS A 40 -16.31 -19.85 -14.87
C HIS A 40 -15.61 -20.18 -16.18
N GLY A 41 -15.09 -21.41 -16.29
CA GLY A 41 -14.48 -21.93 -17.50
C GLY A 41 -13.20 -21.22 -17.96
N VAL A 42 -12.61 -20.37 -17.14
CA VAL A 42 -11.45 -19.55 -17.51
C VAL A 42 -10.20 -20.37 -17.78
N ARG A 43 -10.11 -21.58 -17.26
CA ARG A 43 -8.99 -22.53 -17.50
C ARG A 43 -9.18 -23.39 -18.73
N ARG A 44 -10.26 -23.24 -19.48
CA ARG A 44 -10.44 -23.90 -20.78
C ARG A 44 -9.48 -23.31 -21.78
N GLN A 45 -9.01 -24.14 -22.72
CA GLN A 45 -8.20 -23.68 -23.84
C GLN A 45 -8.97 -22.58 -24.60
N ASN A 46 -8.29 -21.48 -24.93
CA ASN A 46 -8.84 -20.31 -25.63
C ASN A 46 -9.87 -19.47 -24.85
N SER A 47 -9.87 -19.50 -23.52
CA SER A 47 -10.72 -18.57 -22.76
C SER A 47 -10.23 -17.11 -22.94
N GLN A 48 -11.10 -16.24 -23.44
CA GLN A 48 -10.81 -14.78 -23.63
C GLN A 48 -10.50 -14.07 -22.31
N LEU A 49 -11.02 -14.58 -21.18
CA LEU A 49 -10.81 -13.99 -19.85
C LEU A 49 -9.53 -14.46 -19.17
N GLN A 50 -8.77 -15.40 -19.76
CA GLN A 50 -7.59 -15.98 -19.10
C GLN A 50 -6.54 -14.92 -18.73
N ALA A 51 -6.23 -14.01 -19.64
CA ALA A 51 -5.28 -12.92 -19.40
C ALA A 51 -5.83 -11.91 -18.37
N ALA A 52 -7.12 -11.57 -18.46
CA ALA A 52 -7.76 -10.61 -17.57
C ALA A 52 -7.85 -11.07 -16.09
N THR A 53 -7.59 -12.37 -15.83
CA THR A 53 -7.61 -12.93 -14.47
C THR A 53 -6.22 -13.04 -13.83
N ARG A 54 -5.18 -12.50 -14.45
CA ARG A 54 -3.81 -12.49 -13.87
C ARG A 54 -3.67 -11.35 -12.85
N PRO A 55 -2.87 -11.51 -11.79
CA PRO A 55 -2.49 -10.39 -10.93
C PRO A 55 -1.97 -9.21 -11.76
N PHE A 56 -2.15 -8.01 -11.27
CA PHE A 56 -1.85 -6.72 -11.92
C PHE A 56 -2.80 -6.33 -13.06
N ALA A 57 -3.63 -7.23 -13.62
CA ALA A 57 -4.59 -6.84 -14.66
C ALA A 57 -5.52 -5.74 -14.12
N MET A 58 -5.44 -4.55 -14.72
CA MET A 58 -6.19 -3.36 -14.32
C MET A 58 -7.08 -2.88 -15.45
N GLY A 59 -8.36 -2.63 -15.14
CA GLY A 59 -9.32 -2.18 -16.14
C GLY A 59 -10.73 -2.11 -15.61
N ILE A 60 -11.71 -2.30 -16.48
CA ILE A 60 -13.13 -2.33 -16.17
C ILE A 60 -13.58 -3.79 -16.16
N PHE A 61 -14.20 -4.20 -15.06
CA PHE A 61 -14.73 -5.56 -14.88
C PHE A 61 -16.25 -5.50 -14.88
N GLU A 62 -16.88 -6.30 -15.76
CA GLU A 62 -18.33 -6.48 -15.84
C GLU A 62 -18.73 -7.66 -14.96
N LEU A 63 -19.45 -7.37 -13.91
CA LEU A 63 -19.69 -8.28 -12.79
C LEU A 63 -21.18 -8.43 -12.55
N ARG A 64 -21.64 -9.67 -12.34
CA ARG A 64 -23.00 -9.96 -11.90
C ARG A 64 -22.96 -10.33 -10.42
N PRO A 65 -23.73 -9.66 -9.54
CA PRO A 65 -23.86 -10.05 -8.14
C PRO A 65 -24.40 -11.48 -7.99
N SER A 66 -23.83 -12.26 -7.07
CA SER A 66 -24.22 -13.65 -6.82
C SER A 66 -23.87 -14.06 -5.38
N GLY A 67 -24.86 -14.22 -4.51
CA GLY A 67 -24.71 -14.81 -3.17
C GLY A 67 -23.61 -14.18 -2.28
N GLY A 68 -23.52 -12.85 -2.21
CA GLY A 68 -22.48 -12.15 -1.43
C GLY A 68 -21.13 -12.01 -2.14
N ALA A 69 -21.00 -12.54 -3.37
CA ALA A 69 -19.84 -12.41 -4.23
C ALA A 69 -20.27 -11.91 -5.61
N TYR A 70 -19.40 -12.04 -6.60
CA TYR A 70 -19.67 -11.65 -7.98
C TYR A 70 -19.29 -12.78 -8.94
N THR A 71 -19.94 -12.79 -10.12
CA THR A 71 -19.50 -13.59 -11.27
C THR A 71 -18.98 -12.66 -12.34
N LEU A 72 -17.73 -12.82 -12.75
CA LEU A 72 -17.13 -12.06 -13.85
C LEU A 72 -17.75 -12.50 -15.17
N GLN A 73 -18.33 -11.55 -15.90
CA GLN A 73 -18.96 -11.77 -17.21
C GLN A 73 -18.00 -11.38 -18.32
N ASN A 74 -17.36 -10.22 -18.17
CA ASN A 74 -16.42 -9.65 -19.14
C ASN A 74 -15.40 -8.73 -18.45
N ALA A 75 -14.29 -8.42 -19.12
CA ALA A 75 -13.30 -7.47 -18.63
C ALA A 75 -12.63 -6.74 -19.80
N GLU A 76 -12.54 -5.42 -19.68
CA GLU A 76 -11.80 -4.53 -20.57
C GLU A 76 -10.52 -4.09 -19.84
N ILE A 77 -9.41 -4.78 -20.11
CA ILE A 77 -8.15 -4.50 -19.41
C ILE A 77 -7.38 -3.38 -20.13
N LYS A 78 -7.03 -2.35 -19.36
CA LYS A 78 -6.28 -1.18 -19.81
C LYS A 78 -4.78 -1.32 -19.59
N ASN A 79 -4.37 -2.10 -18.57
CA ASN A 79 -2.97 -2.32 -18.26
C ASN A 79 -2.77 -3.71 -17.65
N TYR A 80 -1.79 -4.45 -18.17
CA TYR A 80 -1.37 -5.76 -17.66
C TYR A 80 -0.07 -5.71 -16.87
N PHE A 81 0.65 -4.59 -16.90
CA PHE A 81 1.99 -4.45 -16.33
C PHE A 81 2.95 -5.54 -16.84
N ASP A 82 2.91 -5.82 -18.14
CA ASP A 82 3.73 -6.86 -18.75
C ASP A 82 5.24 -6.56 -18.64
N GLU A 83 5.61 -5.30 -18.41
CA GLU A 83 6.98 -4.85 -18.14
C GLU A 83 7.61 -5.55 -16.94
N PHE A 84 6.82 -5.97 -15.95
CA PHE A 84 7.30 -6.75 -14.79
C PHE A 84 7.92 -8.08 -15.18
N GLY A 85 7.56 -8.67 -16.32
CA GLY A 85 8.15 -9.91 -16.80
C GLY A 85 9.66 -9.86 -17.04
N ARG A 86 10.24 -8.66 -17.09
CA ARG A 86 11.68 -8.43 -17.33
C ARG A 86 12.45 -7.98 -16.09
N ASN A 87 11.77 -7.73 -14.97
CA ASN A 87 12.39 -7.24 -13.75
C ASN A 87 11.89 -8.02 -12.53
N MET A 88 12.68 -9.03 -12.12
CA MET A 88 12.34 -9.93 -11.02
C MET A 88 12.22 -9.20 -9.67
N GLU A 89 13.04 -8.19 -9.45
CA GLU A 89 12.97 -7.38 -8.24
C GLU A 89 11.68 -6.57 -8.22
N ALA A 90 11.39 -5.81 -9.28
CA ALA A 90 10.19 -4.97 -9.35
C ALA A 90 8.89 -5.78 -9.24
N VAL A 91 8.80 -6.96 -9.89
CA VAL A 91 7.62 -7.82 -9.78
C VAL A 91 7.43 -8.35 -8.36
N SER A 92 8.52 -8.63 -7.64
CA SER A 92 8.45 -9.11 -6.26
C SER A 92 7.93 -8.03 -5.31
N TYR A 93 8.39 -6.78 -5.46
CA TYR A 93 7.78 -5.64 -4.78
C TYR A 93 6.31 -5.45 -5.18
N GLY A 94 6.00 -5.61 -6.45
CA GLY A 94 4.64 -5.51 -6.97
C GLY A 94 3.69 -6.51 -6.29
N TYR A 95 4.06 -7.78 -6.15
CA TYR A 95 3.25 -8.77 -5.42
C TYR A 95 3.06 -8.40 -3.95
N TYR A 96 4.10 -7.87 -3.29
CA TYR A 96 3.95 -7.34 -1.94
C TYR A 96 2.94 -6.18 -1.88
N PHE A 97 2.95 -5.29 -2.87
CA PHE A 97 1.98 -4.18 -2.94
C PHE A 97 0.55 -4.68 -3.13
N LEU A 98 0.33 -5.69 -3.96
CA LEU A 98 -1.00 -6.32 -4.10
C LEU A 98 -1.46 -6.94 -2.78
N GLU A 99 -0.57 -7.61 -2.06
CA GLU A 99 -0.89 -8.27 -0.79
C GLU A 99 -1.22 -7.24 0.31
N LEU A 100 -0.46 -6.14 0.38
CA LEU A 100 -0.71 -5.03 1.30
C LEU A 100 -2.01 -4.29 0.96
N ALA A 101 -2.30 -4.08 -0.33
CA ALA A 101 -3.57 -3.52 -0.77
C ALA A 101 -4.76 -4.41 -0.37
N ALA A 102 -4.63 -5.74 -0.50
CA ALA A 102 -5.65 -6.69 -0.06
C ALA A 102 -5.87 -6.65 1.46
N TYR A 103 -4.83 -6.35 2.24
CA TYR A 103 -4.89 -6.21 3.69
C TYR A 103 -5.67 -4.96 4.11
N TYR A 104 -5.35 -3.80 3.54
CA TYR A 104 -5.97 -2.53 3.91
C TYR A 104 -7.34 -2.29 3.27
N SER A 105 -7.66 -2.97 2.17
CA SER A 105 -8.95 -2.80 1.51
C SER A 105 -10.08 -3.54 2.25
N ARG A 106 -11.26 -2.91 2.33
CA ARG A 106 -12.46 -3.47 2.94
C ARG A 106 -13.56 -3.62 1.90
N GLU A 107 -14.48 -4.55 2.13
CA GLU A 107 -15.63 -4.77 1.26
C GLU A 107 -16.65 -3.64 1.42
N ASN A 108 -17.31 -3.26 0.32
CA ASN A 108 -18.36 -2.23 0.28
C ASN A 108 -17.91 -0.83 0.74
N MET A 109 -16.60 -0.55 0.69
CA MET A 109 -16.05 0.79 0.93
C MET A 109 -15.47 1.38 -0.36
N ASP A 110 -15.37 2.70 -0.43
CA ASP A 110 -14.66 3.36 -1.54
C ASP A 110 -13.18 2.92 -1.50
N GLY A 111 -12.70 2.33 -2.58
CA GLY A 111 -11.33 1.85 -2.73
C GLY A 111 -10.49 2.71 -3.68
N ARG A 112 -11.02 3.85 -4.14
CA ARG A 112 -10.41 4.68 -5.18
C ARG A 112 -9.01 5.17 -4.82
N ASP A 113 -8.83 5.68 -3.63
CA ASP A 113 -7.53 6.23 -3.21
C ASP A 113 -6.47 5.13 -3.11
N LEU A 114 -6.83 3.97 -2.58
CA LEU A 114 -5.92 2.83 -2.48
C LEU A 114 -5.61 2.23 -3.85
N LEU A 115 -6.60 2.14 -4.75
CA LEU A 115 -6.41 1.66 -6.12
C LEU A 115 -5.50 2.61 -6.93
N ASN A 116 -5.71 3.91 -6.80
CA ASN A 116 -4.88 4.92 -7.45
C ASN A 116 -3.46 4.89 -6.90
N LEU A 117 -3.29 4.80 -5.56
CA LEU A 117 -1.98 4.63 -4.95
C LEU A 117 -1.28 3.38 -5.48
N LEU A 118 -1.96 2.24 -5.49
CA LEU A 118 -1.41 0.98 -6.00
C LEU A 118 -0.92 1.15 -7.46
N TYR A 119 -1.74 1.75 -8.32
CA TYR A 119 -1.38 1.99 -9.72
C TYR A 119 -0.12 2.84 -9.89
N VAL A 120 -0.05 4.00 -9.21
CA VAL A 120 1.11 4.89 -9.35
C VAL A 120 2.38 4.28 -8.73
N SER A 121 2.24 3.47 -7.68
CA SER A 121 3.34 2.76 -7.03
C SER A 121 3.91 1.66 -7.92
N LEU A 122 3.05 0.87 -8.58
CA LEU A 122 3.47 -0.13 -9.56
C LEU A 122 4.19 0.52 -10.75
N LYS A 123 3.72 1.68 -11.22
CA LYS A 123 4.41 2.46 -12.25
C LYS A 123 5.75 3.01 -11.76
N ALA A 124 5.88 3.36 -10.48
CA ALA A 124 7.13 3.82 -9.91
C ALA A 124 8.20 2.72 -9.83
N LEU A 125 7.81 1.46 -9.53
CA LEU A 125 8.72 0.30 -9.55
C LEU A 125 9.34 0.00 -10.93
N LEU A 126 8.75 0.52 -12.00
CA LEU A 126 9.23 0.35 -13.38
C LEU A 126 10.14 1.51 -13.84
N ARG A 127 10.50 2.43 -12.93
CA ARG A 127 11.37 3.57 -13.21
C ARG A 127 12.71 3.38 -12.53
N ASP A 128 13.79 3.70 -13.24
CA ASP A 128 15.15 3.59 -12.70
C ASP A 128 15.57 4.79 -11.83
N GLU A 129 14.79 5.90 -11.87
CA GLU A 129 15.12 7.15 -11.18
C GLU A 129 14.89 7.10 -9.67
N ILE A 130 14.11 6.14 -9.17
CA ILE A 130 13.80 6.00 -7.76
C ILE A 130 14.08 4.58 -7.27
N PRO A 131 14.89 4.38 -6.21
CA PRO A 131 15.20 3.06 -5.69
C PRO A 131 13.95 2.32 -5.19
N ASN A 132 13.80 1.04 -5.55
CA ASN A 132 12.66 0.21 -5.15
C ASN A 132 12.43 0.17 -3.62
N PRO A 133 13.46 0.14 -2.75
CA PRO A 133 13.26 0.25 -1.30
C PRO A 133 12.56 1.55 -0.88
N LEU A 134 12.85 2.67 -1.57
CA LEU A 134 12.18 3.95 -1.29
C LEU A 134 10.74 3.93 -1.83
N VAL A 135 10.50 3.38 -3.01
CA VAL A 135 9.13 3.19 -3.55
C VAL A 135 8.29 2.38 -2.57
N ARG A 136 8.85 1.30 -2.01
CA ARG A 136 8.19 0.49 -0.99
C ARG A 136 7.86 1.30 0.26
N MET A 137 8.83 2.05 0.80
CA MET A 137 8.65 2.87 2.00
C MET A 137 7.50 3.87 1.82
N ILE A 138 7.48 4.57 0.70
CA ILE A 138 6.43 5.54 0.34
C ILE A 138 5.07 4.84 0.24
N TYR A 139 5.01 3.70 -0.42
CA TYR A 139 3.76 2.92 -0.57
C TYR A 139 3.20 2.48 0.78
N GLU A 140 4.04 1.91 1.67
CA GLU A 140 3.65 1.46 3.00
C GLU A 140 3.08 2.62 3.84
N VAL A 141 3.79 3.74 3.93
CA VAL A 141 3.35 4.93 4.67
C VAL A 141 2.01 5.44 4.14
N ARG A 142 1.90 5.55 2.83
CA ARG A 142 0.69 6.11 2.21
C ARG A 142 -0.51 5.16 2.33
N ALA A 143 -0.31 3.85 2.21
CA ALA A 143 -1.36 2.85 2.39
C ALA A 143 -1.90 2.87 3.82
N MET A 144 -1.02 2.93 4.83
CA MET A 144 -1.41 3.11 6.24
C MET A 144 -2.15 4.43 6.47
N THR A 145 -1.72 5.53 5.81
CA THR A 145 -2.40 6.84 5.88
C THR A 145 -3.81 6.77 5.32
N ILE A 146 -4.00 6.16 4.15
CA ILE A 146 -5.32 5.97 3.53
C ILE A 146 -6.22 5.10 4.41
N ALA A 147 -5.66 4.09 5.07
CA ALA A 147 -6.39 3.23 6.00
C ALA A 147 -6.74 3.91 7.34
N GLY A 148 -6.20 5.12 7.60
CA GLY A 148 -6.37 5.82 8.88
C GLY A 148 -5.54 5.25 10.03
N GLU A 149 -4.52 4.44 9.71
CA GLU A 149 -3.67 3.74 10.67
C GLU A 149 -2.29 4.39 10.85
N PHE A 150 -2.03 5.54 10.19
CA PHE A 150 -0.77 6.28 10.34
C PHE A 150 -0.96 7.51 11.22
N PRO A 151 0.01 7.85 12.10
CA PRO A 151 -0.14 8.95 13.04
C PRO A 151 -0.06 10.32 12.35
N ASP A 152 -0.51 11.38 13.07
CA ASP A 152 -0.24 12.75 12.69
C ASP A 152 1.26 13.03 12.79
N VAL A 153 1.86 13.37 11.64
CA VAL A 153 3.29 13.68 11.51
C VAL A 153 3.55 15.19 11.38
N PHE A 154 2.51 15.99 11.40
CA PHE A 154 2.58 17.44 11.22
C PHE A 154 2.59 18.20 12.54
N HIS A 155 2.02 17.64 13.61
CA HIS A 155 1.89 18.33 14.89
C HIS A 155 2.50 17.53 16.05
N CYS A 156 3.08 18.25 16.99
CA CYS A 156 3.58 17.66 18.23
C CYS A 156 2.42 17.13 19.08
N SER A 157 2.45 15.84 19.42
CA SER A 157 1.40 15.18 20.19
C SER A 157 1.23 15.72 21.62
N LEU A 158 2.17 16.54 22.14
CA LEU A 158 2.11 17.10 23.48
C LEU A 158 1.68 18.56 23.49
N CYS A 159 2.23 19.42 22.65
CA CYS A 159 1.95 20.86 22.65
C CYS A 159 1.12 21.34 21.45
N GLY A 160 0.85 20.49 20.46
CA GLY A 160 0.08 20.83 19.26
C GLY A 160 0.79 21.73 18.25
N LYS A 161 2.04 22.17 18.52
CA LYS A 161 2.81 22.97 17.57
C LYS A 161 3.12 22.16 16.31
N GLU A 162 3.17 22.83 15.17
CA GLU A 162 3.65 22.27 13.91
C GLU A 162 5.09 21.77 14.06
N LEU A 163 5.35 20.57 13.55
CA LEU A 163 6.66 19.94 13.58
C LEU A 163 7.51 20.42 12.40
N SER A 164 8.67 20.97 12.73
CA SER A 164 9.72 21.33 11.78
C SER A 164 11.09 21.06 12.40
N GLY A 165 12.09 20.87 11.58
CA GLY A 165 13.44 20.56 12.06
C GLY A 165 13.54 19.13 12.60
N ARG A 166 13.99 18.98 13.84
CA ARG A 166 14.12 17.65 14.47
C ARG A 166 12.90 17.28 15.27
N ALA A 167 12.54 15.98 15.22
CA ALA A 167 11.45 15.42 16.00
C ALA A 167 11.83 14.06 16.60
N THR A 168 11.09 13.64 17.61
CA THR A 168 11.19 12.28 18.16
C THR A 168 9.92 11.52 17.87
N PHE A 169 10.05 10.37 17.21
CA PHE A 169 8.94 9.47 16.93
C PHE A 169 8.91 8.31 17.94
N ALA A 170 7.92 8.30 18.82
CA ALA A 170 7.63 7.21 19.75
C ALA A 170 6.78 6.15 19.02
N ALA A 171 7.44 5.26 18.28
CA ALA A 171 6.81 4.28 17.40
C ALA A 171 5.78 3.39 18.12
N GLY A 172 6.06 2.95 19.35
CA GLY A 172 5.14 2.13 20.14
C GLY A 172 3.84 2.82 20.58
N ARG A 173 3.73 4.14 20.40
CA ARG A 173 2.52 4.93 20.71
C ARG A 173 1.95 5.63 19.49
N GLY A 174 2.62 5.60 18.34
CA GLY A 174 2.22 6.36 17.16
C GLY A 174 2.18 7.87 17.43
N GLN A 175 3.19 8.43 18.12
CA GLN A 175 3.22 9.82 18.54
C GLN A 175 4.54 10.48 18.14
N LEU A 176 4.47 11.76 17.71
CA LEU A 176 5.62 12.57 17.41
C LEU A 176 5.72 13.76 18.39
N PHE A 177 6.95 14.10 18.77
CA PHE A 177 7.24 15.15 19.72
C PHE A 177 8.31 16.09 19.19
N CYS A 178 8.12 17.41 19.37
CA CYS A 178 9.13 18.40 19.06
C CYS A 178 10.30 18.35 20.08
N GLU A 179 11.45 18.92 19.70
CA GLU A 179 12.65 18.96 20.54
C GLU A 179 12.42 19.67 21.87
N GLU A 180 11.58 20.73 21.90
CA GLU A 180 11.26 21.46 23.13
C GLU A 180 10.54 20.56 24.13
N CYS A 181 9.50 19.87 23.69
CA CYS A 181 8.75 18.94 24.54
C CYS A 181 9.59 17.77 25.03
N LYS A 182 10.49 17.26 24.17
CA LYS A 182 11.45 16.21 24.55
C LYS A 182 12.39 16.68 25.70
N LYS A 183 12.97 17.88 25.59
CA LYS A 183 13.85 18.45 26.62
C LYS A 183 13.11 18.70 27.93
N LEU A 184 11.90 19.25 27.88
CA LEU A 184 11.07 19.49 29.05
C LEU A 184 10.63 18.20 29.76
N GLY A 185 10.29 17.16 28.99
CA GLY A 185 9.96 15.84 29.53
C GLY A 185 11.13 15.16 30.24
N GLN A 186 12.37 15.35 29.77
CA GLN A 186 13.58 14.86 30.41
C GLN A 186 13.93 15.58 31.72
N SER A 187 13.54 16.84 31.84
CA SER A 187 13.81 17.65 33.06
C SER A 187 12.83 17.40 34.19
N GLY A 188 11.87 16.48 34.05
CA GLY A 188 10.86 16.16 35.08
C GLY A 188 9.79 17.25 35.29
N LYS A 189 9.79 18.31 34.49
CA LYS A 189 8.87 19.47 34.63
C LYS A 189 7.53 19.30 33.89
N GLN A 190 7.39 18.28 33.05
CA GLN A 190 6.16 17.96 32.32
C GLN A 190 5.98 16.44 32.18
N ARG A 191 4.85 15.99 31.57
CA ARG A 191 4.61 14.59 31.21
C ARG A 191 5.82 14.02 30.50
N GLN A 192 6.34 12.91 30.96
CA GLN A 192 7.47 12.24 30.33
C GLN A 192 7.17 11.92 28.86
N VAL A 193 8.00 12.45 27.96
CA VAL A 193 7.98 12.05 26.56
C VAL A 193 8.52 10.61 26.47
N PRO A 194 7.77 9.68 25.87
CA PRO A 194 8.24 8.30 25.74
C PRO A 194 9.54 8.25 24.94
N GLY A 195 10.37 7.27 25.23
CA GLY A 195 11.51 6.95 24.41
C GLY A 195 11.10 6.70 22.95
N GLY A 196 11.92 7.14 22.00
CA GLY A 196 11.61 7.01 20.59
C GLY A 196 12.83 7.23 19.71
N TYR A 197 12.60 7.19 18.41
CA TYR A 197 13.60 7.38 17.39
C TYR A 197 13.70 8.86 17.03
N SER A 198 14.91 9.38 16.93
CA SER A 198 15.14 10.73 16.44
C SER A 198 15.00 10.76 14.92
N LEU A 199 14.29 11.76 14.42
CA LEU A 199 14.21 12.11 13.02
C LEU A 199 14.90 13.45 12.81
N GLY A 200 15.85 13.50 11.88
CA GLY A 200 16.44 14.74 11.40
C GLY A 200 15.45 15.52 10.52
N ASP A 201 15.81 16.75 10.19
CA ASP A 201 14.98 17.66 9.41
C ASP A 201 14.56 17.06 8.06
N ALA A 202 15.52 16.51 7.29
CA ALA A 202 15.22 15.90 6.00
C ALA A 202 14.34 14.63 6.11
N ALA A 203 14.54 13.82 7.14
CA ALA A 203 13.74 12.61 7.36
C ALA A 203 12.31 12.97 7.79
N LEU A 204 12.14 13.96 8.68
CA LEU A 204 10.81 14.45 9.07
C LEU A 204 10.06 15.04 7.89
N TYR A 205 10.72 15.92 7.11
CA TYR A 205 10.12 16.52 5.92
C TYR A 205 9.70 15.46 4.91
N ALA A 206 10.55 14.47 4.64
CA ALA A 206 10.21 13.38 3.74
C ALA A 206 9.02 12.56 4.24
N LEU A 207 8.93 12.28 5.55
CA LEU A 207 7.79 11.58 6.13
C LEU A 207 6.49 12.38 5.97
N GLN A 208 6.53 13.69 6.23
CA GLN A 208 5.40 14.59 6.01
C GLN A 208 5.01 14.64 4.54
N TYR A 209 5.99 14.65 3.63
CA TYR A 209 5.75 14.61 2.19
C TYR A 209 5.09 13.29 1.75
N MET A 210 5.55 12.14 2.26
CA MET A 210 4.93 10.83 1.99
C MET A 210 3.47 10.81 2.43
N VAL A 211 3.12 11.46 3.54
CA VAL A 211 1.75 11.51 4.05
C VAL A 211 0.89 12.52 3.31
N GLY A 212 1.39 13.72 3.01
CA GLY A 212 0.59 14.86 2.54
C GLY A 212 0.64 15.15 1.04
N ALA A 213 1.67 14.66 0.32
CA ALA A 213 1.83 15.01 -1.09
C ALA A 213 0.71 14.45 -1.99
N PRO A 214 0.31 15.15 -3.06
CA PRO A 214 -0.60 14.61 -4.06
C PRO A 214 0.05 13.44 -4.81
N LEU A 215 -0.76 12.46 -5.25
CA LEU A 215 -0.26 11.20 -5.84
C LEU A 215 0.67 11.41 -7.05
N ASN A 216 0.43 12.42 -7.86
CA ASN A 216 1.26 12.73 -9.04
C ASN A 216 2.66 13.25 -8.69
N ARG A 217 2.90 13.63 -7.43
CA ARG A 217 4.21 14.09 -6.93
C ARG A 217 4.84 13.10 -5.95
N LEU A 218 4.14 12.05 -5.57
CA LEU A 218 4.53 11.15 -4.49
C LEU A 218 5.90 10.47 -4.74
N TYR A 219 6.24 10.18 -5.99
CA TYR A 219 7.45 9.45 -6.40
C TYR A 219 8.41 10.35 -7.19
N THR A 220 8.65 11.59 -6.73
CA THR A 220 9.47 12.59 -7.42
C THR A 220 10.71 13.03 -6.64
N PHE A 221 11.08 12.31 -5.59
CA PHE A 221 12.23 12.62 -4.76
C PHE A 221 13.05 11.37 -4.43
N ILE A 222 14.30 11.61 -4.07
CA ILE A 222 15.22 10.62 -3.51
C ILE A 222 15.68 11.08 -2.13
N LEU A 223 16.15 10.14 -1.32
CA LEU A 223 16.69 10.43 0.00
C LEU A 223 18.20 10.13 0.03
N LYS A 224 18.94 10.92 0.84
CA LYS A 224 20.27 10.52 1.25
C LYS A 224 20.18 9.29 2.14
N GLU A 225 21.19 8.44 2.11
CA GLU A 225 21.25 7.18 2.87
C GLU A 225 20.95 7.38 4.36
N GLU A 226 21.51 8.41 4.98
CA GLU A 226 21.29 8.73 6.39
C GLU A 226 19.79 8.92 6.72
N SER A 227 19.10 9.76 5.93
CA SER A 227 17.66 10.03 6.14
C SER A 227 16.79 8.82 5.81
N PHE A 228 17.19 8.03 4.82
CA PHE A 228 16.51 6.77 4.49
C PHE A 228 16.61 5.78 5.65
N GLU A 229 17.80 5.62 6.23
CA GLU A 229 18.02 4.71 7.36
C GLU A 229 17.31 5.17 8.66
N GLU A 230 17.22 6.48 8.90
CA GLU A 230 16.40 7.00 10.00
C GLU A 230 14.94 6.58 9.84
N LEU A 231 14.35 6.82 8.67
CA LEU A 231 12.96 6.44 8.36
C LEU A 231 12.77 4.93 8.39
N ARG A 232 13.69 4.16 7.83
CA ARG A 232 13.62 2.69 7.82
C ARG A 232 13.52 2.12 9.22
N ARG A 233 14.35 2.61 10.16
CA ARG A 233 14.32 2.18 11.58
C ARG A 233 13.00 2.54 12.27
N VAL A 234 12.53 3.76 12.08
CA VAL A 234 11.27 4.24 12.65
C VAL A 234 10.08 3.43 12.14
N LEU A 235 9.98 3.30 10.83
CA LEU A 235 8.86 2.61 10.18
C LEU A 235 8.89 1.10 10.46
N HIS A 236 10.06 0.50 10.60
CA HIS A 236 10.18 -0.88 11.04
C HIS A 236 9.61 -1.07 12.45
N ALA A 237 10.00 -0.21 13.40
CA ALA A 237 9.50 -0.27 14.76
C ALA A 237 7.99 0.05 14.84
N TYR A 238 7.49 0.98 14.04
CA TYR A 238 6.06 1.30 13.98
C TYR A 238 5.25 0.11 13.44
N LYS A 239 5.66 -0.46 12.32
CA LYS A 239 5.00 -1.63 11.72
C LYS A 239 5.00 -2.85 12.64
N ALA A 240 6.06 -3.06 13.41
CA ALA A 240 6.11 -4.17 14.37
C ALA A 240 5.04 -4.09 15.47
N VAL A 241 4.47 -2.90 15.72
CA VAL A 241 3.40 -2.69 16.71
C VAL A 241 2.02 -2.70 16.09
N TYR A 242 1.88 -2.06 14.93
CA TYR A 242 0.56 -1.78 14.33
C TYR A 242 0.21 -2.67 13.13
N LEU A 243 1.16 -3.42 12.59
CA LEU A 243 0.93 -4.34 11.50
C LEU A 243 1.07 -5.78 12.01
N ASP A 244 -0.05 -6.41 12.31
CA ASP A 244 -0.12 -7.75 12.93
C ASP A 244 -0.07 -8.91 11.92
N LYS A 245 0.27 -8.61 10.65
CA LYS A 245 0.32 -9.58 9.56
C LYS A 245 1.72 -9.75 8.99
N THR A 246 2.13 -11.00 8.78
CA THR A 246 3.26 -11.35 7.92
C THR A 246 2.78 -11.52 6.48
N PHE A 247 3.57 -11.02 5.53
CA PHE A 247 3.26 -11.09 4.10
C PHE A 247 4.18 -12.10 3.43
N ALA A 248 3.59 -13.12 2.79
CA ALA A 248 4.36 -14.18 2.13
C ALA A 248 5.24 -13.62 1.00
N SER A 249 4.74 -12.63 0.24
CA SER A 249 5.48 -11.93 -0.80
C SER A 249 6.71 -11.20 -0.26
N LEU A 250 6.66 -10.72 0.98
CA LEU A 250 7.80 -10.04 1.61
C LEU A 250 8.93 -11.01 1.98
N GLU A 251 8.61 -12.23 2.37
CA GLU A 251 9.62 -13.28 2.63
C GLU A 251 10.31 -13.71 1.33
N VAL A 252 9.55 -13.85 0.25
CA VAL A 252 10.11 -14.11 -1.09
C VAL A 252 11.03 -12.96 -1.53
N LEU A 253 10.60 -11.72 -1.33
CA LEU A 253 11.40 -10.53 -1.66
C LEU A 253 12.74 -10.51 -0.90
N LYS A 254 12.74 -10.82 0.40
CA LYS A 254 13.98 -10.93 1.20
C LYS A 254 14.96 -11.95 0.62
N THR A 255 14.45 -13.09 0.14
CA THR A 255 15.29 -14.14 -0.47
C THR A 255 15.89 -13.71 -1.81
N ILE A 256 15.19 -12.87 -2.57
CA ILE A 256 15.67 -12.36 -3.87
C ILE A 256 16.73 -11.27 -3.70
N LEU A 257 16.64 -10.48 -2.61
CA LEU A 257 17.55 -9.38 -2.32
C LEU A 257 18.78 -9.79 -1.48
N ALA A 258 18.81 -11.02 -0.94
CA ALA A 258 19.93 -11.60 -0.19
C ALA A 258 21.04 -12.12 -1.12
#